data_6ceb3c41f1e88b0b585c54f677a9252f
#
_entry.id   6ceb3c41f1e88b0b585c54f677a9252f
#
_cell.length_a   1.000
_cell.length_b   1.000
_cell.length_c   1.000
_cell.angle_alpha   90.00
_cell.angle_beta   90.00
_cell.angle_gamma   90.00
#
_symmetry.space_group_name_H-M   'P 1'
#
loop_
_entity.id
_entity.type
_entity.pdbx_description
1 polymer ?
#
loop_
_entity_poly.entity_id
_entity_poly.type
_entity_poly.pdbx_seq_one_letter_code
_entity_poly.pdbx_strand_id
1 'polypeptide(L)'
;DMIEALKIICVGVSQLAKELSGGNQQKVVFAKALLTEPSIWLCDEPTQAVDVATRQEIHRLLKEEAKKGKAVLYVSSDLTELLEVADEVAVMAYGKVRKTFENKDLKPTDVLACCYEAEREETDR
;
A
#
# COMPACT_ATOMS: atom_id res chain seq x y z
N ASP A 1 -6.93 18.05 -13.18
CA ASP A 1 -5.98 17.28 -13.97
C ASP A 1 -5.23 16.28 -13.08
N MET A 2 -5.13 15.02 -13.52
CA MET A 2 -4.47 13.96 -12.74
C MET A 2 -2.96 14.18 -12.60
N ILE A 3 -2.33 14.83 -13.57
CA ILE A 3 -0.90 15.18 -13.49
C ILE A 3 -0.65 16.11 -12.32
N GLU A 4 -1.48 17.12 -12.17
CA GLU A 4 -1.40 18.10 -11.10
C GLU A 4 -1.80 17.50 -9.74
N ALA A 5 -2.93 16.77 -9.69
CA ALA A 5 -3.44 16.17 -8.47
C ALA A 5 -2.48 15.17 -7.83
N LEU A 6 -1.75 14.40 -8.64
CA LEU A 6 -0.77 13.41 -8.21
C LEU A 6 0.68 13.91 -8.30
N LYS A 7 0.88 15.18 -8.69
CA LYS A 7 2.20 15.78 -8.85
C LYS A 7 3.12 14.92 -9.72
N ILE A 8 2.61 14.47 -10.88
CA ILE A 8 3.39 13.68 -11.83
C ILE A 8 4.38 14.60 -12.54
N ILE A 9 5.66 14.29 -12.45
CA ILE A 9 6.70 15.05 -13.13
C ILE A 9 6.84 14.53 -14.56
N CYS A 10 6.38 15.32 -15.52
CA CYS A 10 6.46 15.03 -16.95
C CYS A 10 6.59 16.32 -17.75
N VAL A 11 7.04 16.23 -19.00
CA VAL A 11 7.14 17.40 -19.90
C VAL A 11 5.81 17.73 -20.57
N GLY A 12 4.80 16.87 -20.46
CA GLY A 12 3.44 17.08 -20.99
C GLY A 12 2.65 15.78 -21.12
N VAL A 13 1.36 15.91 -21.40
CA VAL A 13 0.42 14.79 -21.48
C VAL A 13 0.74 13.77 -22.57
N SER A 14 1.52 14.17 -23.58
CA SER A 14 1.93 13.30 -24.69
C SER A 14 3.21 12.51 -24.40
N GLN A 15 3.87 12.74 -23.26
CA GLN A 15 5.06 11.97 -22.89
C GLN A 15 4.70 10.52 -22.63
N LEU A 16 5.51 9.60 -23.16
CA LEU A 16 5.28 8.17 -22.96
C LEU A 16 5.58 7.79 -21.50
N ALA A 17 4.69 7.02 -20.88
CA ALA A 17 4.84 6.61 -19.49
C ALA A 17 6.16 5.89 -19.22
N LYS A 18 6.68 5.10 -20.17
CA LYS A 18 7.97 4.41 -20.08
C LYS A 18 9.19 5.34 -19.94
N GLU A 19 9.04 6.62 -20.29
CA GLU A 19 10.09 7.64 -20.20
C GLU A 19 10.11 8.35 -18.84
N LEU A 20 9.09 8.08 -18.01
CA LEU A 20 8.99 8.62 -16.66
C LEU A 20 9.86 7.84 -15.69
N SER A 21 10.23 8.48 -14.56
CA SER A 21 10.83 7.77 -13.43
C SER A 21 9.86 6.71 -12.87
N GLY A 22 10.40 5.68 -12.19
CA GLY A 22 9.57 4.60 -11.61
C GLY A 22 8.46 5.14 -10.69
N GLY A 23 8.76 6.13 -9.86
CA GLY A 23 7.76 6.79 -9.00
C GLY A 23 6.67 7.51 -9.79
N ASN A 24 7.01 8.19 -10.87
CA ASN A 24 6.01 8.84 -11.73
C ASN A 24 5.21 7.82 -12.55
N GLN A 25 5.81 6.71 -12.98
CA GLN A 25 5.08 5.60 -13.59
C GLN A 25 4.05 5.02 -12.61
N GLN A 26 4.42 4.82 -11.36
CA GLN A 26 3.51 4.34 -10.31
C GLN A 26 2.36 5.32 -10.08
N LYS A 27 2.61 6.63 -10.06
CA LYS A 27 1.57 7.66 -9.99
C LYS A 27 0.61 7.60 -11.17
N VAL A 28 1.08 7.29 -12.38
CA VAL A 28 0.20 7.09 -13.56
C VAL A 28 -0.71 5.88 -13.35
N VAL A 29 -0.21 4.79 -12.77
CA VAL A 29 -1.04 3.61 -12.44
C VAL A 29 -2.16 4.00 -11.45
N PHE A 30 -1.82 4.75 -10.39
CA PHE A 30 -2.81 5.26 -9.45
C PHE A 30 -3.80 6.23 -10.09
N ALA A 31 -3.34 7.13 -10.99
CA ALA A 31 -4.23 8.02 -11.74
C ALA A 31 -5.27 7.25 -12.54
N LYS A 32 -4.86 6.19 -13.23
CA LYS A 32 -5.78 5.32 -13.99
C LYS A 32 -6.80 4.66 -13.08
N ALA A 33 -6.38 4.14 -11.93
CA ALA A 33 -7.27 3.52 -10.96
C ALA A 33 -8.26 4.54 -10.37
N LEU A 34 -7.82 5.75 -10.02
CA LEU A 34 -8.70 6.82 -9.54
C LEU A 34 -9.83 7.18 -10.51
N LEU A 35 -9.54 7.19 -11.82
CA LEU A 35 -10.52 7.51 -12.84
C LEU A 35 -11.63 6.47 -12.97
N THR A 36 -11.43 5.26 -12.43
CA THR A 36 -12.48 4.22 -12.38
C THR A 36 -13.40 4.35 -11.16
N GLU A 37 -13.11 5.27 -10.25
CA GLU A 37 -13.84 5.51 -9.00
C GLU A 37 -14.13 4.21 -8.21
N PRO A 38 -13.12 3.38 -7.91
CA PRO A 38 -13.34 2.09 -7.28
C PRO A 38 -13.90 2.25 -5.86
N SER A 39 -14.79 1.34 -5.45
CA SER A 39 -15.23 1.24 -4.05
C SER A 39 -14.25 0.48 -3.18
N ILE A 40 -13.40 -0.36 -3.78
CA ILE A 40 -12.39 -1.19 -3.11
C ILE A 40 -11.06 -1.03 -3.86
N TRP A 41 -10.02 -0.70 -3.11
CA TRP A 41 -8.64 -0.66 -3.58
C TRP A 41 -7.92 -1.92 -3.15
N LEU A 42 -7.32 -2.62 -4.11
CA LEU A 42 -6.42 -3.74 -3.86
C LEU A 42 -5.01 -3.31 -4.27
N CYS A 43 -4.16 -3.08 -3.28
CA CYS A 43 -2.80 -2.57 -3.46
C CYS A 43 -1.79 -3.63 -3.03
N ASP A 44 -1.12 -4.25 -3.99
CA ASP A 44 -0.07 -5.24 -3.74
C ASP A 44 1.30 -4.59 -3.95
N GLU A 45 2.07 -4.45 -2.87
CA GLU A 45 3.39 -3.78 -2.83
C GLU A 45 3.43 -2.44 -3.59
N PRO A 46 2.47 -1.51 -3.37
CA PRO A 46 2.26 -0.37 -4.26
C PRO A 46 3.38 0.67 -4.20
N THR A 47 4.23 0.60 -3.19
CA THR A 47 5.35 1.52 -2.96
C THR A 47 6.72 0.85 -3.11
N GLN A 48 6.76 -0.38 -3.61
CA GLN A 48 8.01 -1.06 -3.87
C GLN A 48 8.86 -0.28 -4.88
N ALA A 49 10.14 -0.07 -4.55
CA ALA A 49 11.12 0.63 -5.39
C ALA A 49 10.76 2.08 -5.79
N VAL A 50 9.91 2.76 -5.02
CA VAL A 50 9.67 4.20 -5.16
C VAL A 50 10.40 4.99 -4.08
N ASP A 51 10.66 6.27 -4.35
CA ASP A 51 11.26 7.17 -3.36
C ASP A 51 10.29 7.52 -2.22
N VAL A 52 10.83 8.04 -1.12
CA VAL A 52 10.06 8.38 0.09
C VAL A 52 8.93 9.39 -0.19
N ALA A 53 9.19 10.38 -1.03
CA ALA A 53 8.19 11.42 -1.34
C ALA A 53 7.01 10.82 -2.11
N THR A 54 7.28 9.97 -3.10
CA THR A 54 6.23 9.24 -3.85
C THR A 54 5.45 8.30 -2.94
N ARG A 55 6.11 7.57 -2.02
CA ARG A 55 5.46 6.73 -1.02
C ARG A 55 4.46 7.52 -0.19
N GLN A 56 4.88 8.66 0.37
CA GLN A 56 4.02 9.52 1.18
C GLN A 56 2.80 10.05 0.40
N GLU A 57 2.98 10.39 -0.87
CA GLU A 57 1.88 10.84 -1.73
C GLU A 57 0.87 9.72 -1.99
N ILE A 58 1.33 8.48 -2.24
CA ILE A 58 0.47 7.30 -2.40
C ILE A 58 -0.30 7.03 -1.10
N HIS A 59 0.36 7.04 0.05
CA HIS A 59 -0.29 6.83 1.35
C HIS A 59 -1.37 7.90 1.62
N ARG A 60 -1.05 9.17 1.34
CA ARG A 60 -2.01 10.26 1.50
C ARG A 60 -3.24 10.05 0.63
N LEU A 61 -3.05 9.69 -0.64
CA LEU A 61 -4.12 9.41 -1.58
C LEU A 61 -5.03 8.27 -1.07
N LEU A 62 -4.46 7.15 -0.66
CA LEU A 62 -5.24 6.01 -0.18
C LEU A 62 -5.99 6.33 1.12
N LYS A 63 -5.39 7.10 2.03
CA LYS A 63 -6.07 7.59 3.23
C LYS A 63 -7.25 8.53 2.90
N GLU A 64 -7.11 9.39 1.89
CA GLU A 64 -8.20 10.24 1.42
C GLU A 64 -9.33 9.42 0.80
N GLU A 65 -9.02 8.40 0.02
CA GLU A 65 -10.04 7.49 -0.54
C GLU A 65 -10.78 6.72 0.57
N ALA A 66 -10.06 6.24 1.59
CA ALA A 66 -10.66 5.59 2.75
C ALA A 66 -11.60 6.53 3.53
N LYS A 67 -11.22 7.81 3.69
CA LYS A 67 -12.10 8.83 4.31
C LYS A 67 -13.38 9.09 3.54
N LYS A 68 -13.39 8.81 2.23
CA LYS A 68 -14.60 8.88 1.39
C LYS A 68 -15.49 7.65 1.54
N GLY A 69 -15.16 6.72 2.43
CA GLY A 69 -15.91 5.49 2.68
C GLY A 69 -15.51 4.31 1.81
N LYS A 70 -14.38 4.40 1.09
CA LYS A 70 -13.86 3.29 0.29
C LYS A 70 -13.03 2.33 1.15
N ALA A 71 -13.04 1.05 0.81
CA ALA A 71 -12.19 0.06 1.44
C ALA A 71 -10.81 0.01 0.75
N VAL A 72 -9.74 -0.12 1.54
CA VAL A 72 -8.37 -0.27 1.03
C VAL A 72 -7.75 -1.52 1.65
N LEU A 73 -7.41 -2.48 0.81
CA LEU A 73 -6.58 -3.63 1.18
C LEU A 73 -5.16 -3.35 0.69
N TYR A 74 -4.24 -3.18 1.63
CA TYR A 74 -2.85 -2.82 1.38
C TYR A 74 -1.95 -3.99 1.77
N VAL A 75 -1.25 -4.57 0.81
CA VAL A 75 -0.28 -5.64 1.04
C VAL A 75 1.12 -5.08 0.92
N SER A 76 1.94 -5.29 1.93
CA SER A 76 3.36 -4.90 1.94
C SER A 76 4.17 -5.85 2.79
N SER A 77 5.42 -6.06 2.39
CA SER A 77 6.44 -6.74 3.19
C SER A 77 7.14 -5.79 4.18
N ASP A 78 6.95 -4.48 4.03
CA ASP A 78 7.49 -3.46 4.93
C ASP A 78 6.53 -3.21 6.10
N LEU A 79 6.81 -3.86 7.23
CA LEU A 79 5.99 -3.74 8.43
C LEU A 79 5.94 -2.31 8.98
N THR A 80 7.04 -1.55 8.88
CA THR A 80 7.07 -0.16 9.33
C THR A 80 6.08 0.68 8.53
N GLU A 81 6.08 0.50 7.22
CA GLU A 81 5.13 1.15 6.33
C GLU A 81 3.68 0.78 6.65
N LEU A 82 3.39 -0.52 6.87
CA LEU A 82 2.05 -0.97 7.23
C LEU A 82 1.54 -0.30 8.50
N LEU A 83 2.38 -0.19 9.52
CA LEU A 83 2.01 0.44 10.79
C LEU A 83 1.76 1.96 10.67
N GLU A 84 2.35 2.61 9.67
CA GLU A 84 2.12 4.03 9.39
C GLU A 84 0.79 4.29 8.66
N VAL A 85 0.33 3.34 7.84
CA VAL A 85 -0.79 3.57 6.92
C VAL A 85 -2.07 2.85 7.30
N ALA A 86 -2.00 1.67 7.90
CA ALA A 86 -3.14 0.79 8.15
C ALA A 86 -3.89 1.13 9.45
N ASP A 87 -5.22 0.97 9.44
CA ASP A 87 -6.06 0.99 10.64
C ASP A 87 -6.09 -0.38 11.33
N GLU A 88 -6.00 -1.44 10.53
CA GLU A 88 -5.92 -2.83 10.98
C GLU A 88 -4.81 -3.56 10.21
N VAL A 89 -4.12 -4.47 10.87
CA VAL A 89 -3.06 -5.31 10.28
C VAL A 89 -3.43 -6.77 10.40
N ALA A 90 -3.54 -7.46 9.27
CA ALA A 90 -3.76 -8.91 9.22
C ALA A 90 -2.46 -9.63 8.85
N VAL A 91 -2.08 -10.61 9.65
CA VAL A 91 -0.96 -11.51 9.36
C VAL A 91 -1.46 -12.69 8.57
N MET A 92 -0.90 -12.89 7.38
CA MET A 92 -1.17 -14.05 6.54
C MET A 92 0.04 -14.98 6.49
N ALA A 93 -0.21 -16.28 6.66
CA ALA A 93 0.79 -17.30 6.46
C ALA A 93 0.13 -18.57 5.91
N TYR A 94 0.77 -19.19 4.92
CA TYR A 94 0.33 -20.45 4.30
C TYR A 94 -1.14 -20.41 3.82
N GLY A 95 -1.52 -19.28 3.16
CA GLY A 95 -2.86 -19.11 2.60
C GLY A 95 -3.98 -18.85 3.61
N LYS A 96 -3.65 -18.57 4.87
CA LYS A 96 -4.63 -18.30 5.94
C LYS A 96 -4.31 -17.01 6.67
N VAL A 97 -5.35 -16.27 7.06
CA VAL A 97 -5.22 -15.19 8.03
C VAL A 97 -5.02 -15.81 9.41
N ARG A 98 -3.89 -15.54 10.04
CA ARG A 98 -3.52 -16.06 11.36
C ARG A 98 -4.06 -15.19 12.48
N LYS A 99 -3.93 -13.88 12.33
CA LYS A 99 -4.39 -12.92 13.32
C LYS A 99 -4.62 -11.56 12.67
N THR A 100 -5.56 -10.81 13.22
CA THR A 100 -5.81 -9.41 12.90
C THR A 100 -5.60 -8.57 14.15
N PHE A 101 -4.94 -7.43 14.00
CA PHE A 101 -4.65 -6.47 15.05
C PHE A 101 -5.27 -5.11 14.69
N GLU A 102 -5.92 -4.46 15.65
CA GLU A 102 -6.16 -3.02 15.54
C GLU A 102 -4.83 -2.27 15.67
N ASN A 103 -4.59 -1.31 14.79
CA ASN A 103 -3.36 -0.52 14.82
C ASN A 103 -3.51 0.70 15.77
N LYS A 104 -3.78 0.40 17.05
CA LYS A 104 -3.74 1.38 18.14
C LYS A 104 -2.53 1.05 19.01
N ASP A 105 -1.45 1.81 18.86
CA ASP A 105 -0.19 1.57 19.55
C ASP A 105 0.42 0.17 19.30
N LEU A 106 0.09 -0.43 18.17
CA LEU A 106 0.59 -1.75 17.76
C LEU A 106 2.10 -1.68 17.52
N LYS A 107 2.86 -2.55 18.20
CA LYS A 107 4.31 -2.62 18.06
C LYS A 107 4.71 -3.60 16.97
N PRO A 108 5.77 -3.31 16.20
CA PRO A 108 6.31 -4.27 15.22
C PRO A 108 6.59 -5.65 15.82
N THR A 109 7.06 -5.69 17.08
CA THR A 109 7.34 -6.94 17.80
C THR A 109 6.13 -7.85 17.97
N ASP A 110 4.93 -7.28 18.15
CA ASP A 110 3.70 -8.06 18.34
C ASP A 110 3.29 -8.77 17.03
N VAL A 111 3.46 -8.07 15.91
CA VAL A 111 3.18 -8.62 14.58
C VAL A 111 4.21 -9.68 14.20
N LEU A 112 5.50 -9.41 14.44
CA LEU A 112 6.59 -10.35 14.16
C LEU A 112 6.47 -11.63 14.99
N ALA A 113 6.10 -11.53 16.27
CA ALA A 113 5.84 -12.71 17.10
C ALA A 113 4.78 -13.63 16.47
N CYS A 114 3.68 -13.07 15.97
CA CYS A 114 2.66 -13.82 15.26
C CYS A 114 3.17 -14.48 13.96
N CYS A 115 4.05 -13.82 13.22
CA CYS A 115 4.67 -14.39 12.02
C CYS A 115 5.53 -15.62 12.38
N TYR A 116 6.38 -15.51 13.42
CA TYR A 116 7.23 -16.62 13.87
C TYR A 116 6.44 -17.81 14.45
N GLU A 117 5.37 -17.54 15.19
CA GLU A 117 4.48 -18.61 15.67
C GLU A 117 3.85 -19.38 14.51
N ALA A 118 3.41 -18.70 13.49
CA ALA A 118 2.83 -19.32 12.29
C ALA A 118 3.85 -20.20 11.53
N GLU A 119 5.12 -19.78 11.45
CA GLU A 119 6.20 -20.57 10.84
C GLU A 119 6.49 -21.85 11.64
N ARG A 120 6.52 -21.76 12.97
CA ARG A 120 6.75 -22.94 13.86
C ARG A 120 5.65 -23.96 13.74
N GLU A 121 4.39 -23.56 13.77
CA GLU A 121 3.24 -24.45 13.64
C GLU A 121 3.25 -25.25 12.33
N GLU A 122 3.78 -24.68 11.25
CA GLU A 122 3.85 -25.37 9.95
C GLU A 122 5.06 -26.30 9.86
N THR A 123 6.17 -25.96 10.54
CA THR A 123 7.38 -26.79 10.56
C THR A 123 7.19 -28.05 11.43
N ASP A 124 6.33 -27.98 12.44
CA ASP A 124 6.03 -29.10 13.37
C ASP A 124 4.96 -30.06 12.82
N ARG A 125 4.45 -29.86 11.61
CA ARG A 125 3.49 -30.72 10.90
C ARG A 125 4.18 -31.67 9.94
#